data_21d343ba8daffb2e3ef810b70c8d9432
#
_entry.id   21d343ba8daffb2e3ef810b70c8d9432
#
_cell.length_a   1.000
_cell.length_b   1.000
_cell.length_c   1.000
_cell.angle_alpha   90.00
_cell.angle_beta   90.00
_cell.angle_gamma   90.00
#
_symmetry.space_group_name_H-M   'P 1'
#
loop_
_entity.id
_entity.type
_entity.pdbx_description
1 polymer ?
#
loop_
_entity_poly.entity_id
_entity_poly.type
_entity_poly.pdbx_seq_one_letter_code
_entity_poly.pdbx_strand_id
1 'polypeptide(L)'
;SSAASYLYKRQFFSCTQNQKVDTVSLFNGNNLDGWIIYGTEKWYVDNNELVCESGPDKQYGYLGTQDNFDDFILQLKFKQENNGNSGVFFRSTVDGTKVKGWQVEVAPPGFHSGGIYESYGRGWLVKPQSSKDSIVKMGEWNDMKIKVKGDEVTTWINDTEMIKIKDSIIGKGIGGVALQIHDGGGIKVRWKDLKIQKL
;
A
#
# COMPACT_ATOMS: atom_id res chain seq x y z
N SER A 1 21.56 -49.51 52.58
CA SER A 1 21.36 -48.06 52.45
C SER A 1 21.22 -47.67 50.96
N SER A 2 19.98 -47.44 50.57
CA SER A 2 19.60 -47.05 49.19
C SER A 2 19.41 -45.55 49.16
N ALA A 3 20.21 -44.89 48.36
CA ALA A 3 20.04 -43.44 48.06
C ALA A 3 19.20 -43.29 46.78
N ALA A 4 17.97 -42.84 46.95
CA ALA A 4 17.10 -42.48 45.83
C ALA A 4 17.45 -41.06 45.35
N SER A 5 17.91 -40.96 44.11
CA SER A 5 18.18 -39.70 43.43
C SER A 5 16.89 -39.17 42.81
N TYR A 6 16.38 -38.05 43.34
CA TYR A 6 15.25 -37.32 42.79
C TYR A 6 15.73 -36.43 41.64
N LEU A 7 15.42 -36.81 40.39
CA LEU A 7 15.59 -35.98 39.21
C LEU A 7 14.42 -34.98 39.10
N TYR A 8 14.66 -33.73 39.44
CA TYR A 8 13.74 -32.62 39.19
C TYR A 8 13.73 -32.30 37.69
N LYS A 9 12.68 -32.71 36.98
CA LYS A 9 12.39 -32.21 35.63
C LYS A 9 11.91 -30.75 35.74
N ARG A 10 12.78 -29.77 35.43
CA ARG A 10 12.37 -28.40 35.17
C ARG A 10 11.59 -28.36 33.86
N GLN A 11 10.28 -28.25 33.93
CA GLN A 11 9.46 -27.85 32.79
C GLN A 11 9.69 -26.37 32.53
N PHE A 12 10.38 -26.05 31.42
CA PHE A 12 10.42 -24.71 30.88
C PHE A 12 9.07 -24.47 30.18
N PHE A 13 8.18 -23.75 30.82
CA PHE A 13 7.05 -23.14 30.15
C PHE A 13 7.59 -22.01 29.27
N SER A 14 7.74 -22.26 27.97
CA SER A 14 7.95 -21.23 26.97
C SER A 14 6.65 -20.42 26.86
N CYS A 15 6.61 -19.29 27.53
CA CYS A 15 5.55 -18.32 27.36
C CYS A 15 5.79 -17.63 26.01
N THR A 16 5.23 -18.16 24.95
CA THR A 16 5.10 -17.45 23.67
C THR A 16 4.17 -16.29 23.92
N GLN A 17 4.73 -15.12 24.19
CA GLN A 17 3.98 -13.87 24.12
C GLN A 17 3.48 -13.74 22.69
N ASN A 18 2.18 -13.96 22.49
CA ASN A 18 1.47 -13.50 21.30
C ASN A 18 1.59 -11.98 21.30
N GLN A 19 2.56 -11.43 20.58
CA GLN A 19 2.61 -10.00 20.31
C GLN A 19 1.31 -9.66 19.58
N LYS A 20 0.45 -8.88 20.22
CA LYS A 20 -0.77 -8.37 19.64
C LYS A 20 -0.33 -7.52 18.43
N VAL A 21 -0.61 -8.04 17.25
CA VAL A 21 -0.30 -7.37 16.00
C VAL A 21 -1.17 -6.12 15.93
N ASP A 22 -0.55 -4.95 15.98
CA ASP A 22 -1.25 -3.66 15.99
C ASP A 22 -1.63 -3.28 14.55
N THR A 23 -2.83 -3.70 14.15
CA THR A 23 -3.38 -3.40 12.82
C THR A 23 -4.41 -2.28 12.94
N VAL A 24 -4.20 -1.20 12.22
CA VAL A 24 -5.05 -0.01 12.20
C VAL A 24 -5.78 0.08 10.86
N SER A 25 -7.08 0.40 10.89
CA SER A 25 -7.83 0.74 9.67
C SER A 25 -7.50 2.18 9.28
N LEU A 26 -7.01 2.39 8.06
CA LEU A 26 -6.77 3.73 7.51
C LEU A 26 -8.03 4.38 6.94
N PHE A 27 -9.08 3.60 6.69
CA PHE A 27 -10.35 4.08 6.17
C PHE A 27 -11.50 3.48 6.97
N ASN A 28 -12.36 4.36 7.49
CA ASN A 28 -13.47 3.98 8.38
C ASN A 28 -14.77 3.60 7.64
N GLY A 29 -14.80 3.72 6.30
CA GLY A 29 -15.97 3.45 5.47
C GLY A 29 -17.00 4.58 5.41
N ASN A 30 -16.85 5.67 6.18
CA ASN A 30 -17.88 6.71 6.30
C ASN A 30 -17.42 8.09 5.81
N ASN A 31 -16.16 8.44 6.04
CA ASN A 31 -15.61 9.74 5.72
C ASN A 31 -14.09 9.66 5.47
N LEU A 32 -13.47 10.82 5.22
CA LEU A 32 -12.03 10.95 4.96
C LEU A 32 -11.24 11.39 6.20
N ASP A 33 -11.72 11.10 7.40
CA ASP A 33 -10.97 11.41 8.63
C ASP A 33 -9.61 10.70 8.61
N GLY A 34 -8.55 11.42 8.95
CA GLY A 34 -7.16 10.95 8.89
C GLY A 34 -6.50 11.10 7.51
N TRP A 35 -7.22 11.67 6.53
CA TRP A 35 -6.73 11.90 5.19
C TRP A 35 -6.73 13.40 4.83
N ILE A 36 -5.85 13.78 3.91
CA ILE A 36 -5.75 15.13 3.32
C ILE A 36 -5.86 15.01 1.81
N ILE A 37 -6.77 15.80 1.22
CA ILE A 37 -6.92 15.90 -0.24
C ILE A 37 -5.91 16.93 -0.77
N TYR A 38 -5.18 16.53 -1.82
CA TYR A 38 -4.24 17.37 -2.55
C TYR A 38 -4.64 17.42 -4.02
N GLY A 39 -4.76 18.64 -4.55
CA GLY A 39 -5.24 18.88 -5.92
C GLY A 39 -6.75 19.05 -5.99
N THR A 40 -7.28 18.99 -7.20
CA THR A 40 -8.68 19.32 -7.55
C THR A 40 -9.49 18.08 -7.96
N GLU A 41 -8.85 16.92 -7.95
CA GLU A 41 -9.46 15.65 -8.27
C GLU A 41 -10.48 15.25 -7.20
N LYS A 42 -11.46 14.44 -7.55
CA LYS A 42 -12.56 14.11 -6.66
C LYS A 42 -12.21 12.92 -5.79
N TRP A 43 -12.35 13.11 -4.48
CA TRP A 43 -12.24 12.07 -3.47
C TRP A 43 -13.48 12.09 -2.60
N TYR A 44 -14.21 10.99 -2.53
CA TYR A 44 -15.45 10.90 -1.77
C TYR A 44 -15.73 9.47 -1.33
N VAL A 45 -16.72 9.31 -0.44
CA VAL A 45 -17.19 8.01 0.02
C VAL A 45 -18.52 7.70 -0.64
N ASP A 46 -18.64 6.50 -1.19
CA ASP A 46 -19.85 5.98 -1.79
C ASP A 46 -20.02 4.50 -1.42
N ASN A 47 -21.15 4.15 -0.77
CA ASN A 47 -21.45 2.79 -0.32
C ASN A 47 -20.33 2.14 0.52
N ASN A 48 -19.77 2.88 1.48
CA ASN A 48 -18.67 2.45 2.34
C ASN A 48 -17.35 2.18 1.58
N GLU A 49 -17.24 2.66 0.36
CA GLU A 49 -16.05 2.58 -0.48
C GLU A 49 -15.47 3.99 -0.67
N LEU A 50 -14.16 4.10 -0.60
CA LEU A 50 -13.45 5.32 -0.97
C LEU A 50 -13.33 5.36 -2.50
N VAL A 51 -13.77 6.46 -3.09
CA VAL A 51 -13.77 6.65 -4.55
C VAL A 51 -12.86 7.79 -4.93
N CYS A 52 -12.02 7.56 -5.92
CA CYS A 52 -11.32 8.61 -6.63
C CYS A 52 -11.80 8.70 -8.08
N GLU A 53 -12.02 9.93 -8.55
CA GLU A 53 -12.50 10.20 -9.90
C GLU A 53 -11.87 11.47 -10.43
N SER A 54 -11.48 11.45 -11.70
CA SER A 54 -10.87 12.61 -12.37
C SER A 54 -11.76 13.84 -12.27
N GLY A 55 -11.19 14.96 -11.85
CA GLY A 55 -11.81 16.27 -11.83
C GLY A 55 -11.86 16.92 -13.22
N PRO A 56 -12.43 18.14 -13.31
CA PRO A 56 -12.63 18.83 -14.58
C PRO A 56 -11.32 19.29 -15.23
N ASP A 57 -10.29 19.58 -14.45
CA ASP A 57 -8.97 20.03 -14.92
C ASP A 57 -8.03 18.88 -15.30
N LYS A 58 -8.41 17.64 -14.96
CA LYS A 58 -7.69 16.42 -15.34
C LYS A 58 -6.22 16.41 -14.93
N GLN A 59 -5.93 17.01 -13.78
CA GLN A 59 -4.58 17.10 -13.23
C GLN A 59 -4.26 15.87 -12.34
N TYR A 60 -3.04 15.84 -11.80
CA TYR A 60 -2.71 14.92 -10.73
C TYR A 60 -3.45 15.28 -9.45
N GLY A 61 -3.90 14.29 -8.71
CA GLY A 61 -4.47 14.45 -7.39
C GLY A 61 -4.07 13.31 -6.46
N TYR A 62 -4.02 13.63 -5.18
CA TYR A 62 -3.61 12.67 -4.16
C TYR A 62 -4.51 12.75 -2.94
N LEU A 63 -4.69 11.60 -2.29
CA LEU A 63 -5.27 11.50 -0.96
C LEU A 63 -4.18 10.91 -0.04
N GLY A 64 -3.60 11.77 0.81
CA GLY A 64 -2.49 11.40 1.69
C GLY A 64 -2.94 11.19 3.13
N THR A 65 -2.33 10.25 3.85
CA THR A 65 -2.53 10.10 5.29
C THR A 65 -1.92 11.27 6.06
N GLN A 66 -2.54 11.64 7.19
CA GLN A 66 -1.95 12.61 8.12
C GLN A 66 -0.74 12.02 8.85
N ASP A 67 -0.75 10.71 9.10
CA ASP A 67 0.31 9.98 9.78
C ASP A 67 1.39 9.49 8.82
N ASN A 68 2.61 9.37 9.35
CA ASN A 68 3.75 8.73 8.70
C ASN A 68 3.89 7.28 9.17
N PHE A 69 4.45 6.43 8.29
CA PHE A 69 4.67 5.02 8.55
C PHE A 69 6.10 4.64 8.15
N ASP A 70 6.79 3.92 9.04
CA ASP A 70 8.16 3.45 8.83
C ASP A 70 8.17 2.05 8.23
N ASP A 71 8.21 1.01 9.07
CA ASP A 71 8.10 -0.39 8.66
C ASP A 71 6.66 -0.87 8.82
N PHE A 72 6.08 -1.45 7.78
CA PHE A 72 4.66 -1.82 7.80
C PHE A 72 4.30 -2.90 6.77
N ILE A 73 3.12 -3.48 6.97
CA ILE A 73 2.36 -4.19 5.95
C ILE A 73 1.06 -3.41 5.71
N LEU A 74 0.87 -2.89 4.51
CA LEU A 74 -0.37 -2.30 4.05
C LEU A 74 -1.15 -3.33 3.22
N GLN A 75 -2.41 -3.52 3.58
CA GLN A 75 -3.35 -4.33 2.83
C GLN A 75 -4.54 -3.47 2.42
N LEU A 76 -5.00 -3.64 1.20
CA LEU A 76 -6.14 -2.92 0.67
C LEU A 76 -6.76 -3.68 -0.49
N LYS A 77 -7.96 -3.26 -0.88
CA LYS A 77 -8.58 -3.69 -2.14
C LYS A 77 -8.78 -2.50 -3.05
N PHE A 78 -8.55 -2.71 -4.34
CA PHE A 78 -8.83 -1.71 -5.37
C PHE A 78 -9.66 -2.30 -6.50
N LYS A 79 -10.49 -1.45 -7.12
CA LYS A 79 -11.26 -1.78 -8.33
C LYS A 79 -11.17 -0.61 -9.29
N GLN A 80 -10.58 -0.85 -10.46
CA GLN A 80 -10.53 0.13 -11.54
C GLN A 80 -11.80 0.02 -12.38
N GLU A 81 -12.63 1.05 -12.35
CA GLU A 81 -13.87 1.10 -13.15
C GLU A 81 -13.62 1.60 -14.57
N ASN A 82 -12.60 2.45 -14.75
CA ASN A 82 -12.17 2.95 -16.04
C ASN A 82 -10.67 2.70 -16.24
N ASN A 83 -10.23 2.68 -17.50
CA ASN A 83 -8.83 2.57 -17.87
C ASN A 83 -8.08 3.81 -17.41
N GLY A 84 -7.60 3.80 -16.20
CA GLY A 84 -6.87 4.90 -15.63
C GLY A 84 -5.66 4.42 -14.86
N ASN A 85 -4.66 5.30 -14.77
CA ASN A 85 -3.48 5.11 -13.99
C ASN A 85 -3.71 5.67 -12.58
N SER A 86 -3.37 4.91 -11.59
CA SER A 86 -3.43 5.25 -10.17
C SER A 86 -2.21 4.67 -9.47
N GLY A 87 -2.18 4.72 -8.15
CA GLY A 87 -1.07 4.14 -7.39
C GLY A 87 -1.20 4.32 -5.89
N VAL A 88 -0.38 3.57 -5.17
CA VAL A 88 -0.27 3.64 -3.72
C VAL A 88 1.15 4.07 -3.39
N PHE A 89 1.30 5.31 -2.95
CA PHE A 89 2.58 5.83 -2.49
C PHE A 89 2.85 5.43 -1.04
N PHE A 90 4.11 5.22 -0.72
CA PHE A 90 4.58 4.95 0.63
C PHE A 90 5.85 5.73 0.94
N ARG A 91 6.08 6.01 2.23
CA ARG A 91 7.16 6.89 2.69
C ARG A 91 7.21 8.16 1.86
N SER A 92 6.04 8.75 1.60
CA SER A 92 5.86 9.84 0.67
C SER A 92 5.52 11.15 1.35
N THR A 93 5.85 12.23 0.67
CA THR A 93 5.43 13.59 1.03
C THR A 93 4.72 14.21 -0.16
N VAL A 94 3.62 14.91 0.09
CA VAL A 94 2.81 15.57 -0.94
C VAL A 94 2.85 17.08 -0.71
N ASP A 95 3.12 17.83 -1.78
CA ASP A 95 3.09 19.29 -1.82
C ASP A 95 2.32 19.73 -3.06
N GLY A 96 1.11 20.28 -2.85
CA GLY A 96 0.18 20.58 -3.94
C GLY A 96 -0.13 19.31 -4.76
N THR A 97 0.21 19.34 -6.07
CA THR A 97 0.05 18.19 -6.97
C THR A 97 1.37 17.44 -7.23
N LYS A 98 2.36 17.63 -6.36
CA LYS A 98 3.66 16.95 -6.44
C LYS A 98 3.81 15.99 -5.26
N VAL A 99 4.09 14.74 -5.57
CA VAL A 99 4.38 13.71 -4.56
C VAL A 99 5.83 13.23 -4.74
N LYS A 100 6.59 13.23 -3.65
CA LYS A 100 7.91 12.60 -3.58
C LYS A 100 7.81 11.33 -2.78
N GLY A 101 8.43 10.27 -3.23
CA GLY A 101 8.41 8.95 -2.58
C GLY A 101 8.27 7.84 -3.60
N TRP A 102 7.86 6.69 -3.15
CA TRP A 102 7.80 5.47 -3.95
C TRP A 102 6.36 5.03 -4.13
N GLN A 103 6.00 4.78 -5.38
CA GLN A 103 4.68 4.33 -5.77
C GLN A 103 4.69 2.85 -6.07
N VAL A 104 3.73 2.13 -5.51
CA VAL A 104 3.28 0.85 -6.03
C VAL A 104 2.23 1.15 -7.10
N GLU A 105 2.51 0.77 -8.34
CA GLU A 105 1.66 1.07 -9.48
C GLU A 105 0.31 0.36 -9.39
N VAL A 106 -0.76 1.06 -9.78
CA VAL A 106 -2.10 0.54 -10.02
C VAL A 106 -2.56 1.03 -11.39
N ALA A 107 -2.45 0.18 -12.38
CA ALA A 107 -2.74 0.51 -13.76
C ALA A 107 -3.44 -0.67 -14.46
N PRO A 108 -4.03 -0.51 -15.65
CA PRO A 108 -4.55 -1.61 -16.44
C PRO A 108 -3.50 -2.70 -16.71
N PRO A 109 -3.91 -3.94 -17.06
CA PRO A 109 -2.99 -4.98 -17.49
C PRO A 109 -2.01 -4.50 -18.56
N GLY A 110 -0.72 -4.87 -18.45
CA GLY A 110 0.35 -4.41 -19.34
C GLY A 110 1.05 -3.11 -18.89
N PHE A 111 0.55 -2.44 -17.85
CA PHE A 111 1.11 -1.18 -17.37
C PHE A 111 1.76 -1.28 -15.98
N HIS A 112 2.31 -2.47 -15.65
CA HIS A 112 3.23 -2.72 -14.55
C HIS A 112 2.64 -2.61 -13.13
N SER A 113 1.34 -2.89 -12.93
CA SER A 113 0.73 -2.91 -11.61
C SER A 113 1.52 -3.76 -10.62
N GLY A 114 1.73 -3.24 -9.42
CA GLY A 114 2.58 -3.86 -8.40
C GLY A 114 4.06 -3.53 -8.51
N GLY A 115 4.52 -2.89 -9.60
CA GLY A 115 5.89 -2.38 -9.75
C GLY A 115 6.17 -1.15 -8.89
N ILE A 116 7.44 -0.78 -8.72
CA ILE A 116 7.86 0.38 -7.93
C ILE A 116 8.42 1.46 -8.83
N TYR A 117 7.84 2.65 -8.70
CA TYR A 117 8.27 3.88 -9.35
C TYR A 117 8.70 4.91 -8.29
N GLU A 118 9.84 5.56 -8.46
CA GLU A 118 10.29 6.67 -7.62
C GLU A 118 9.92 7.99 -8.27
N SER A 119 8.93 8.68 -7.67
CA SER A 119 8.42 9.95 -8.18
C SER A 119 9.37 11.09 -7.85
N TYR A 120 9.65 11.95 -8.84
CA TYR A 120 10.64 13.02 -8.78
C TYR A 120 12.04 12.53 -8.39
N GLY A 121 12.37 11.29 -8.76
CA GLY A 121 13.65 10.66 -8.50
C GLY A 121 14.13 9.82 -9.69
N ARG A 122 14.42 8.55 -9.46
CA ARG A 122 15.03 7.63 -10.44
C ARG A 122 14.05 7.01 -11.44
N GLY A 123 12.72 7.26 -11.28
CA GLY A 123 11.70 6.65 -12.12
C GLY A 123 11.46 5.18 -11.76
N TRP A 124 11.29 4.31 -12.75
CA TRP A 124 11.07 2.88 -12.53
C TRP A 124 12.26 2.20 -11.86
N LEU A 125 12.07 1.68 -10.66
CA LEU A 125 13.08 0.89 -9.95
C LEU A 125 12.96 -0.59 -10.29
N VAL A 126 11.73 -1.10 -10.36
CA VAL A 126 11.44 -2.49 -10.73
C VAL A 126 10.04 -2.60 -11.32
N LYS A 127 9.92 -3.41 -12.37
CA LYS A 127 8.67 -3.74 -13.04
C LYS A 127 8.38 -5.23 -12.88
N PRO A 128 7.10 -5.64 -12.67
CA PRO A 128 6.75 -7.04 -12.74
C PRO A 128 7.05 -7.64 -14.11
N GLN A 129 7.24 -8.94 -14.16
CA GLN A 129 7.31 -9.65 -15.43
C GLN A 129 5.97 -9.57 -16.17
N SER A 130 5.98 -9.44 -17.50
CA SER A 130 4.78 -9.33 -18.33
C SER A 130 3.83 -10.53 -18.21
N SER A 131 4.35 -11.71 -17.87
CA SER A 131 3.53 -12.89 -17.53
C SER A 131 2.56 -12.70 -16.37
N LYS A 132 2.77 -11.64 -15.55
CA LYS A 132 1.91 -11.27 -14.42
C LYS A 132 0.85 -10.22 -14.77
N ASP A 133 0.81 -9.72 -15.99
CA ASP A 133 -0.14 -8.67 -16.40
C ASP A 133 -1.61 -9.10 -16.23
N SER A 134 -1.91 -10.39 -16.45
CA SER A 134 -3.26 -10.95 -16.31
C SER A 134 -3.74 -11.13 -14.87
N ILE A 135 -2.88 -10.88 -13.87
CA ILE A 135 -3.24 -10.98 -12.46
C ILE A 135 -4.22 -9.87 -12.06
N VAL A 136 -4.05 -8.67 -12.65
CA VAL A 136 -4.97 -7.54 -12.41
C VAL A 136 -6.25 -7.76 -13.23
N LYS A 137 -7.38 -7.66 -12.55
CA LYS A 137 -8.72 -7.83 -13.14
C LYS A 137 -9.43 -6.49 -13.17
N MET A 138 -9.60 -5.94 -14.37
CA MET A 138 -10.34 -4.70 -14.59
C MET A 138 -11.82 -4.86 -14.21
N GLY A 139 -12.39 -3.84 -13.55
CA GLY A 139 -13.79 -3.86 -13.13
C GLY A 139 -14.11 -4.78 -11.95
N GLU A 140 -13.13 -5.56 -11.47
CA GLU A 140 -13.27 -6.44 -10.32
C GLU A 140 -12.44 -5.95 -9.13
N TRP A 141 -12.74 -6.44 -7.92
CA TRP A 141 -11.91 -6.20 -6.76
C TRP A 141 -10.61 -7.00 -6.84
N ASN A 142 -9.50 -6.30 -6.68
CA ASN A 142 -8.18 -6.88 -6.57
C ASN A 142 -7.66 -6.65 -5.14
N ASP A 143 -7.09 -7.68 -4.54
CA ASP A 143 -6.36 -7.58 -3.28
C ASP A 143 -4.94 -7.09 -3.54
N MET A 144 -4.48 -6.08 -2.79
CA MET A 144 -3.10 -5.63 -2.81
C MET A 144 -2.49 -5.71 -1.41
N LYS A 145 -1.26 -6.20 -1.35
CA LYS A 145 -0.45 -6.17 -0.15
C LYS A 145 0.92 -5.58 -0.47
N ILE A 146 1.34 -4.65 0.38
CA ILE A 146 2.64 -3.97 0.29
C ILE A 146 3.34 -4.17 1.63
N LYS A 147 4.50 -4.82 1.63
CA LYS A 147 5.35 -4.96 2.81
C LYS A 147 6.59 -4.11 2.61
N VAL A 148 6.81 -3.19 3.54
CA VAL A 148 7.99 -2.35 3.64
C VAL A 148 8.67 -2.64 4.96
N LYS A 149 9.95 -3.09 4.92
CA LYS A 149 10.74 -3.36 6.12
C LYS A 149 12.20 -2.95 5.86
N GLY A 150 12.62 -1.87 6.54
CA GLY A 150 13.92 -1.27 6.28
C GLY A 150 14.06 -0.89 4.80
N ASP A 151 15.00 -1.48 4.12
CA ASP A 151 15.30 -1.28 2.70
C ASP A 151 14.65 -2.31 1.76
N GLU A 152 13.84 -3.24 2.30
CA GLU A 152 13.16 -4.27 1.50
C GLU A 152 11.70 -3.92 1.27
N VAL A 153 11.25 -4.03 0.01
CA VAL A 153 9.86 -3.89 -0.39
C VAL A 153 9.43 -5.12 -1.17
N THR A 154 8.28 -5.65 -0.81
CA THR A 154 7.62 -6.72 -1.56
C THR A 154 6.16 -6.36 -1.78
N THR A 155 5.67 -6.56 -3.00
CA THR A 155 4.28 -6.30 -3.37
C THR A 155 3.60 -7.57 -3.87
N TRP A 156 2.30 -7.69 -3.57
CA TRP A 156 1.44 -8.77 -4.06
C TRP A 156 0.15 -8.19 -4.59
N ILE A 157 -0.39 -8.80 -5.65
CA ILE A 157 -1.74 -8.59 -6.16
C ILE A 157 -2.41 -9.95 -6.29
N ASN A 158 -3.62 -10.11 -5.74
CA ASN A 158 -4.38 -11.35 -5.77
C ASN A 158 -3.52 -12.56 -5.33
N ASP A 159 -2.83 -12.43 -4.18
CA ASP A 159 -1.91 -13.40 -3.60
C ASP A 159 -0.66 -13.74 -4.43
N THR A 160 -0.52 -13.14 -5.61
CA THR A 160 0.67 -13.33 -6.45
C THR A 160 1.72 -12.27 -6.10
N GLU A 161 2.94 -12.69 -5.74
CA GLU A 161 4.06 -11.77 -5.57
C GLU A 161 4.38 -11.11 -6.91
N MET A 162 4.24 -9.78 -6.97
CA MET A 162 4.52 -9.01 -8.18
C MET A 162 6.00 -8.69 -8.29
N ILE A 163 6.57 -8.08 -7.23
CA ILE A 163 8.00 -7.76 -7.15
C ILE A 163 8.54 -7.93 -5.73
N LYS A 164 9.85 -8.08 -5.65
CA LYS A 164 10.64 -7.91 -4.44
C LYS A 164 11.89 -7.11 -4.79
N ILE A 165 12.19 -6.06 -4.02
CA ILE A 165 13.36 -5.21 -4.22
C ILE A 165 14.02 -4.90 -2.88
N LYS A 166 15.34 -4.71 -2.90
CA LYS A 166 16.12 -4.16 -1.80
C LYS A 166 16.81 -2.89 -2.29
N ASP A 167 16.53 -1.76 -1.64
CA ASP A 167 17.00 -0.44 -2.06
C ASP A 167 17.31 0.45 -0.86
N SER A 168 18.55 0.82 -0.69
CA SER A 168 19.04 1.59 0.46
C SER A 168 18.49 3.02 0.52
N ILE A 169 18.01 3.58 -0.60
CA ILE A 169 17.40 4.91 -0.63
C ILE A 169 15.98 4.80 -0.12
N ILE A 170 15.23 3.76 -0.50
CA ILE A 170 13.92 3.44 0.09
C ILE A 170 14.05 3.30 1.60
N GLY A 171 15.10 2.61 2.08
CA GLY A 171 15.35 2.38 3.51
C GLY A 171 15.56 3.65 4.34
N LYS A 172 15.87 4.78 3.72
CA LYS A 172 16.03 6.09 4.36
C LYS A 172 14.80 6.98 4.23
N GLY A 173 13.78 6.55 3.51
CA GLY A 173 12.58 7.31 3.27
C GLY A 173 11.72 7.44 4.52
N ILE A 174 11.10 8.60 4.68
CA ILE A 174 10.15 8.92 5.75
C ILE A 174 8.94 9.57 5.11
N GLY A 175 7.74 9.20 5.54
CA GLY A 175 6.52 9.83 5.04
C GLY A 175 5.28 8.97 5.22
N GLY A 176 4.18 9.47 4.67
CA GLY A 176 2.87 8.83 4.73
C GLY A 176 2.61 7.85 3.58
N VAL A 177 1.38 7.37 3.58
CA VAL A 177 0.76 6.67 2.45
C VAL A 177 -0.08 7.67 1.67
N ALA A 178 -0.05 7.61 0.34
CA ALA A 178 -0.97 8.40 -0.48
C ALA A 178 -1.52 7.56 -1.64
N LEU A 179 -2.79 7.76 -1.92
CA LEU A 179 -3.45 7.24 -3.12
C LEU A 179 -3.38 8.30 -4.22
N GLN A 180 -3.25 7.89 -5.46
CA GLN A 180 -3.09 8.78 -6.61
C GLN A 180 -4.30 8.75 -7.54
N ILE A 181 -4.57 9.89 -8.18
CA ILE A 181 -5.18 9.98 -9.51
C ILE A 181 -4.13 10.56 -10.45
N HIS A 182 -3.84 9.85 -11.54
CA HIS A 182 -2.95 10.34 -12.58
C HIS A 182 -3.65 11.42 -13.42
N ASP A 183 -2.89 12.26 -14.08
CA ASP A 183 -3.43 13.27 -15.02
C ASP A 183 -4.05 12.63 -16.29
N GLY A 184 -4.63 13.46 -17.15
CA GLY A 184 -5.21 13.06 -18.43
C GLY A 184 -6.70 12.76 -18.37
N GLY A 185 -7.28 12.57 -17.22
CA GLY A 185 -8.73 12.35 -17.05
C GLY A 185 -9.21 10.92 -17.35
N GLY A 186 -10.51 10.70 -17.14
CA GLY A 186 -11.14 9.39 -17.39
C GLY A 186 -10.81 8.30 -16.37
N ILE A 187 -10.24 8.66 -15.23
CA ILE A 187 -9.86 7.72 -14.18
C ILE A 187 -11.00 7.62 -13.17
N LYS A 188 -11.33 6.39 -12.80
CA LYS A 188 -12.17 6.09 -11.65
C LYS A 188 -11.70 4.80 -11.00
N VAL A 189 -11.32 4.90 -9.72
CA VAL A 189 -10.87 3.76 -8.93
C VAL A 189 -11.59 3.77 -7.59
N ARG A 190 -11.99 2.60 -7.13
CA ARG A 190 -12.58 2.38 -5.80
C ARG A 190 -11.58 1.65 -4.92
N TRP A 191 -11.60 1.99 -3.64
CA TRP A 191 -10.72 1.45 -2.62
C TRP A 191 -11.52 1.04 -1.39
N LYS A 192 -11.13 -0.04 -0.74
CA LYS A 192 -11.68 -0.46 0.55
C LYS A 192 -10.72 -1.32 1.33
N ASP A 193 -11.08 -1.64 2.56
CA ASP A 193 -10.32 -2.52 3.46
C ASP A 193 -8.86 -2.07 3.65
N LEU A 194 -8.62 -0.74 3.65
CA LEU A 194 -7.28 -0.18 3.84
C LEU A 194 -6.85 -0.38 5.29
N LYS A 195 -5.93 -1.30 5.52
CA LYS A 195 -5.42 -1.66 6.84
C LYS A 195 -3.91 -1.64 6.84
N ILE A 196 -3.32 -1.05 7.87
CA ILE A 196 -1.89 -1.01 8.07
C ILE A 196 -1.50 -1.69 9.37
N GLN A 197 -0.51 -2.54 9.30
CA GLN A 197 0.14 -3.20 10.43
C GLN A 197 1.54 -2.65 10.55
N LYS A 198 1.88 -2.04 11.69
CA LYS A 198 3.26 -1.63 11.99
C LYS A 198 4.11 -2.87 12.32
N LEU A 199 5.37 -2.87 11.86
CA LEU A 199 6.31 -3.99 12.04
C LEU A 199 7.38 -3.67 13.07
#